data_889e6ccc90cf73c7a13eac97d37df925
#
_entry.id   889e6ccc90cf73c7a13eac97d37df925
#
_cell.length_a   1.000
_cell.length_b   1.000
_cell.length_c   1.000
_cell.angle_alpha   90.00
_cell.angle_beta   90.00
_cell.angle_gamma   90.00
#
_symmetry.space_group_name_H-M   'P 1'
#
loop_
_entity.id
_entity.type
_entity.pdbx_description
1 polymer ?
#
loop_
_entity_poly.entity_id
_entity_poly.type
_entity_poly.pdbx_seq_one_letter_code
_entity_poly.pdbx_strand_id
1 'polypeptide(L)'
;MNTLDRLDTGDCLTLLPKLPSGCAHLVFADPPFNIGYEYDTHRDDMTPSDYLKWANRWLAECVRVLHPHGSLFLAIGDEYVADY
;
A
#
# COMPACT_ATOMS: atom_id res chain seq x y z
N MET A 1 18.19 -12.00 3.41
CA MET A 1 17.94 -10.67 3.96
C MET A 1 17.12 -10.79 5.24
N ASN A 2 17.58 -10.19 6.31
CA ASN A 2 16.82 -10.18 7.57
C ASN A 2 15.82 -9.02 7.52
N THR A 3 14.52 -9.33 7.56
CA THR A 3 13.45 -8.34 7.52
C THR A 3 12.74 -8.17 8.86
N LEU A 4 13.26 -8.81 9.93
CA LEU A 4 12.63 -8.74 11.25
C LEU A 4 12.95 -7.40 11.92
N ASP A 5 11.95 -6.84 12.59
CA ASP A 5 12.09 -5.67 13.45
C ASP A 5 12.70 -4.46 12.72
N ARG A 6 12.24 -4.22 11.48
CA ARG A 6 12.69 -3.07 10.69
C ARG A 6 11.59 -2.03 10.60
N LEU A 7 12.02 -0.76 10.62
CA LEU A 7 11.17 0.39 10.30
C LEU A 7 11.89 1.21 9.24
N ASP A 8 11.28 1.32 8.07
CA ASP A 8 11.82 2.09 6.96
C ASP A 8 10.88 3.25 6.63
N THR A 9 11.44 4.43 6.40
CA THR A 9 10.69 5.63 6.03
C THR A 9 10.92 5.91 4.55
N GLY A 10 9.83 6.17 3.82
CA GLY A 10 9.92 6.50 2.40
C GLY A 10 8.66 6.12 1.65
N ASP A 11 8.71 6.30 0.34
CA ASP A 11 7.61 5.92 -0.53
C ASP A 11 7.53 4.40 -0.65
N CYS A 12 6.35 3.84 -0.39
CA CYS A 12 6.16 2.40 -0.45
C CYS A 12 6.44 1.84 -1.85
N LEU A 13 6.21 2.60 -2.91
CA LEU A 13 6.51 2.17 -4.28
C LEU A 13 8.01 2.10 -4.56
N THR A 14 8.83 2.71 -3.70
CA THR A 14 10.28 2.59 -3.74
C THR A 14 10.79 1.47 -2.84
N LEU A 15 10.16 1.30 -1.67
CA LEU A 15 10.62 0.38 -0.64
C LEU A 15 10.11 -1.05 -0.84
N LEU A 16 8.83 -1.22 -1.21
CA LEU A 16 8.25 -2.55 -1.38
C LEU A 16 8.97 -3.42 -2.42
N PRO A 17 9.39 -2.89 -3.58
CA PRO A 17 10.12 -3.72 -4.55
C PRO A 17 11.40 -4.34 -4.02
N LYS A 18 11.96 -3.80 -2.92
CA LYS A 18 13.18 -4.34 -2.30
C LYS A 18 12.91 -5.58 -1.46
N LEU A 19 11.65 -5.88 -1.16
CA LEU A 19 11.29 -7.05 -0.38
C LEU A 19 11.10 -8.27 -1.28
N PRO A 20 11.51 -9.47 -0.79
CA PRO A 20 11.27 -10.71 -1.54
C PRO A 20 9.78 -11.00 -1.71
N SER A 21 9.43 -11.62 -2.82
CA SER A 21 8.06 -12.09 -3.02
C SER A 21 7.70 -13.14 -1.96
N GLY A 22 6.46 -13.08 -1.46
CA GLY A 22 5.96 -14.05 -0.51
C GLY A 22 6.59 -14.00 0.87
N CYS A 23 7.24 -12.89 1.24
CA CYS A 23 7.97 -12.82 2.52
C CYS A 23 7.09 -12.46 3.72
N ALA A 24 5.88 -11.95 3.50
CA ALA A 24 5.03 -11.41 4.57
C ALA A 24 3.82 -12.31 4.83
N HIS A 25 3.61 -12.69 6.08
CA HIS A 25 2.43 -13.46 6.48
C HIS A 25 1.25 -12.57 6.85
N LEU A 26 1.50 -11.30 7.13
CA LEU A 26 0.47 -10.31 7.42
C LEU A 26 0.87 -8.99 6.80
N VAL A 27 -0.03 -8.42 6.01
CA VAL A 27 0.12 -7.07 5.48
C VAL A 27 -1.06 -6.25 5.95
N PHE A 28 -0.79 -5.10 6.56
CA PHE A 28 -1.81 -4.13 6.93
C PHE A 28 -1.46 -2.83 6.21
N ALA A 29 -2.38 -2.33 5.40
CA ALA A 29 -2.17 -1.11 4.63
C ALA A 29 -3.23 -0.07 4.99
N ASP A 30 -2.76 1.15 5.28
CA ASP A 30 -3.60 2.29 5.64
C ASP A 30 -3.24 3.45 4.70
N PRO A 31 -3.72 3.39 3.44
CA PRO A 31 -3.38 4.42 2.46
C PRO A 31 -4.14 5.72 2.68
N PRO A 32 -3.67 6.85 2.11
CA PRO A 32 -4.46 8.07 2.05
C PRO A 32 -5.80 7.80 1.36
N PHE A 33 -6.87 8.48 1.85
CA PHE A 33 -8.21 8.21 1.35
C PHE A 33 -8.63 9.12 0.19
N ASN A 34 -7.75 10.02 -0.25
CA ASN A 34 -7.99 10.98 -1.34
C ASN A 34 -9.16 11.92 -1.04
N ILE A 35 -9.17 12.47 0.18
CA ILE A 35 -10.24 13.36 0.66
C ILE A 35 -9.77 14.81 0.86
N GLY A 36 -8.62 15.19 0.26
CA GLY A 36 -8.13 16.57 0.28
C GLY A 36 -7.07 16.88 1.32
N TYR A 37 -6.67 15.91 2.13
CA TYR A 37 -5.58 16.11 3.09
C TYR A 37 -4.22 16.07 2.42
N GLU A 38 -3.27 16.84 2.99
CA GLU A 38 -1.88 16.77 2.58
C GLU A 38 -1.09 15.91 3.55
N TYR A 39 -0.23 15.08 2.97
CA TYR A 39 0.75 14.29 3.71
C TYR A 39 2.15 14.79 3.33
N ASP A 40 3.19 14.41 4.07
CA ASP A 40 4.55 14.92 3.87
C ASP A 40 5.04 14.76 2.43
N THR A 41 4.71 13.64 1.79
CA THR A 41 5.21 13.32 0.43
C THR A 41 4.08 12.98 -0.54
N HIS A 42 2.82 13.15 -0.13
CA HIS A 42 1.69 12.77 -0.96
C HIS A 42 0.54 13.75 -0.73
N ARG A 43 -0.09 14.19 -1.79
CA ARG A 43 -1.30 15.00 -1.73
C ARG A 43 -2.52 14.12 -1.86
N ASP A 44 -3.50 14.33 -0.98
CA ASP A 44 -4.73 13.53 -0.91
C ASP A 44 -5.85 14.18 -1.73
N ASP A 45 -5.49 14.73 -2.92
CA ASP A 45 -6.42 15.42 -3.80
C ASP A 45 -6.27 14.97 -5.26
N MET A 46 -5.81 13.75 -5.48
CA MET A 46 -5.69 13.19 -6.82
C MET A 46 -7.08 13.03 -7.48
N THR A 47 -7.12 13.08 -8.79
CA THR A 47 -8.35 12.68 -9.49
C THR A 47 -8.66 11.22 -9.16
N PRO A 48 -9.95 10.81 -9.20
CA PRO A 48 -10.26 9.40 -8.93
C PRO A 48 -9.49 8.42 -9.81
N SER A 49 -9.32 8.73 -11.09
CA SER A 49 -8.56 7.88 -12.00
C SER A 49 -7.10 7.75 -11.59
N ASP A 50 -6.45 8.87 -11.24
CA ASP A 50 -5.05 8.86 -10.84
C ASP A 50 -4.88 8.16 -9.49
N TYR A 51 -5.81 8.37 -8.57
CA TYR A 51 -5.80 7.70 -7.27
C TYR A 51 -5.87 6.18 -7.44
N LEU A 52 -6.76 5.69 -8.29
CA LEU A 52 -6.92 4.25 -8.51
C LEU A 52 -5.72 3.65 -9.23
N LYS A 53 -5.10 4.37 -10.16
CA LYS A 53 -3.85 3.91 -10.78
C LYS A 53 -2.72 3.77 -9.77
N TRP A 54 -2.60 4.76 -8.89
CA TRP A 54 -1.61 4.74 -7.83
C TRP A 54 -1.89 3.59 -6.85
N ALA A 55 -3.17 3.43 -6.44
CA ALA A 55 -3.56 2.36 -5.53
C ALA A 55 -3.28 0.98 -6.13
N ASN A 56 -3.54 0.81 -7.41
CA ASN A 56 -3.26 -0.45 -8.11
C ASN A 56 -1.79 -0.84 -8.03
N ARG A 57 -0.90 0.15 -8.14
CA ARG A 57 0.55 -0.10 -8.08
C ARG A 57 0.99 -0.61 -6.72
N TRP A 58 0.62 0.10 -5.64
CA TRP A 58 1.06 -0.34 -4.30
C TRP A 58 0.33 -1.60 -3.84
N LEU A 59 -0.94 -1.77 -4.23
CA LEU A 59 -1.70 -2.97 -3.88
C LEU A 59 -1.10 -4.21 -4.55
N ALA A 60 -0.70 -4.10 -5.81
CA ALA A 60 -0.03 -5.19 -6.51
C ALA A 60 1.23 -5.62 -5.77
N GLU A 61 2.01 -4.67 -5.25
CA GLU A 61 3.21 -4.97 -4.49
C GLU A 61 2.88 -5.61 -3.12
N CYS A 62 1.80 -5.16 -2.47
CA CYS A 62 1.35 -5.81 -1.24
C CYS A 62 1.00 -7.28 -1.46
N VAL A 63 0.31 -7.57 -2.56
CA VAL A 63 -0.04 -8.95 -2.90
C VAL A 63 1.21 -9.76 -3.25
N ARG A 64 2.15 -9.16 -3.97
CA ARG A 64 3.40 -9.84 -4.34
C ARG A 64 4.21 -10.28 -3.14
N VAL A 65 4.33 -9.43 -2.11
CA VAL A 65 5.11 -9.75 -0.91
C VAL A 65 4.35 -10.68 0.03
N LEU A 66 3.05 -10.85 -0.16
CA LEU A 66 2.22 -11.66 0.72
C LEU A 66 2.50 -13.15 0.50
N HIS A 67 2.74 -13.86 1.60
CA HIS A 67 2.87 -15.32 1.57
C HIS A 67 1.56 -15.96 1.10
N PRO A 68 1.60 -17.11 0.38
CA PRO A 68 0.37 -17.77 -0.08
C PRO A 68 -0.66 -18.06 1.01
N HIS A 69 -0.21 -18.22 2.26
CA HIS A 69 -1.09 -18.43 3.41
C HIS A 69 -1.23 -17.18 4.28
N GLY A 70 -0.79 -16.03 3.77
CA GLY A 70 -0.85 -14.77 4.52
C GLY A 70 -2.20 -14.08 4.40
N SER A 71 -2.35 -13.00 5.15
CA SER A 71 -3.56 -12.19 5.19
C SER A 71 -3.24 -10.73 4.91
N LEU A 72 -4.11 -10.08 4.14
CA LEU A 72 -4.02 -8.67 3.80
C LEU A 72 -5.23 -7.93 4.37
N PHE A 73 -4.98 -6.87 5.13
CA PHE A 73 -6.02 -6.00 5.67
C PHE A 73 -5.82 -4.59 5.14
N LEU A 74 -6.91 -3.97 4.67
CA LEU A 74 -6.90 -2.61 4.13
C LEU A 74 -7.81 -1.72 4.96
N ALA A 75 -7.29 -0.57 5.37
CA ALA A 75 -8.11 0.50 5.94
C ALA A 75 -8.39 1.49 4.80
N ILE A 76 -9.60 1.49 4.26
CA ILE A 76 -9.97 2.30 3.09
C ILE A 76 -11.23 3.11 3.38
N GLY A 77 -11.37 4.23 2.66
CA GLY A 77 -12.60 5.03 2.72
C GLY A 77 -13.72 4.40 1.91
N ASP A 78 -14.97 4.70 2.30
CA ASP A 78 -16.16 4.13 1.66
C ASP A 78 -16.26 4.48 0.18
N GLU A 79 -15.74 5.64 -0.21
CA GLU A 79 -15.86 6.16 -1.56
C GLU A 79 -15.25 5.22 -2.61
N TYR A 80 -14.21 4.49 -2.26
CA TYR A 80 -13.48 3.64 -3.20
C TYR A 80 -13.58 2.15 -2.87
N VAL A 81 -14.42 1.77 -1.92
CA VAL A 81 -14.44 0.37 -1.43
C VAL A 81 -14.77 -0.62 -2.55
N ALA A 82 -15.62 -0.25 -3.49
CA ALA A 82 -16.00 -1.13 -4.59
C ALA A 82 -14.91 -1.27 -5.67
N ASP A 83 -13.88 -0.40 -5.64
CA ASP A 83 -12.80 -0.39 -6.63
C ASP A 83 -11.58 -1.21 -6.19
N TYR A 84 -11.50 -1.53 -4.92
CA TYR A 84 -10.44 -2.38 -4.41
C TYR A 84 -10.81 -3.85 -4.56
#